data_7f7be61c1151fff1bda1cd58b8d3d337
#
_entry.id   7f7be61c1151fff1bda1cd58b8d3d337
#
_cell.length_a   1.000
_cell.length_b   1.000
_cell.length_c   1.000
_cell.angle_alpha   90.00
_cell.angle_beta   90.00
_cell.angle_gamma   90.00
#
_symmetry.space_group_name_H-M   'P 1'
#
loop_
_entity.id
_entity.type
_entity.pdbx_description
1 polymer ?
#
loop_
_entity_poly.entity_id
_entity_poly.type
_entity_poly.pdbx_seq_one_letter_code
_entity_poly.pdbx_strand_id
1 'polypeptide(L)'
;MAKQAKAETIEVAPQPVATKVAPKPTKPSWEMKDRVYFLDGDKSPLTLTIPGRHTRKHALLYFDEKTGNQREIRYATNQDSPLVDEQKGECTMGHIVFKDGTLKVSKTQQNLQKLLSIYHPLKGKLYHEFSAIAVAEDELQDLDLQIDALNAARELDVDHAEAILRVELGSKVNQMSSKELRRDLLLFAKRNPALFINLANDENVQLRNFAIVAAEAGIITMSPDQRTIH
;
A
#
# COMPACT_ATOMS: atom_id res chain seq x y z
N MET A 1 2.47 -81.46 -24.58
CA MET A 1 2.93 -80.28 -25.30
C MET A 1 2.24 -79.06 -24.74
N ALA A 2 2.93 -78.39 -23.86
CA ALA A 2 2.43 -77.15 -23.20
C ALA A 2 3.06 -75.96 -23.85
N LYS A 3 2.27 -75.01 -24.38
CA LYS A 3 2.69 -73.73 -24.91
C LYS A 3 2.58 -72.70 -23.80
N GLN A 4 3.69 -72.18 -23.35
CA GLN A 4 3.81 -71.02 -22.47
C GLN A 4 3.38 -69.76 -23.22
N ALA A 5 2.43 -69.02 -22.66
CA ALA A 5 2.09 -67.67 -23.10
C ALA A 5 2.91 -66.66 -22.29
N LYS A 6 3.66 -65.82 -22.99
CA LYS A 6 4.50 -64.75 -22.50
C LYS A 6 3.61 -63.55 -22.16
N ALA A 7 3.66 -63.09 -20.91
CA ALA A 7 3.00 -61.83 -20.49
C ALA A 7 3.84 -60.65 -20.97
N GLU A 8 3.29 -59.78 -21.80
CA GLU A 8 3.85 -58.47 -22.16
C GLU A 8 3.47 -57.47 -21.10
N THR A 9 4.46 -56.96 -20.44
CA THR A 9 4.37 -55.82 -19.50
C THR A 9 4.22 -54.56 -20.33
N ILE A 10 3.05 -53.92 -20.30
CA ILE A 10 2.82 -52.62 -20.91
C ILE A 10 3.34 -51.54 -19.95
N GLU A 11 4.44 -50.96 -20.35
CA GLU A 11 5.05 -49.78 -19.67
C GLU A 11 4.19 -48.56 -20.01
N VAL A 12 3.43 -48.06 -19.00
CA VAL A 12 2.62 -46.83 -19.13
C VAL A 12 3.53 -45.64 -18.91
N ALA A 13 3.84 -44.94 -19.99
CA ALA A 13 4.55 -43.65 -19.94
C ALA A 13 3.72 -42.60 -19.15
N PRO A 14 4.35 -41.79 -18.27
CA PRO A 14 3.63 -40.74 -17.53
C PRO A 14 3.19 -39.64 -18.51
N GLN A 15 1.89 -39.35 -18.54
CA GLN A 15 1.32 -38.23 -19.26
C GLN A 15 1.79 -36.91 -18.63
N PRO A 16 2.15 -35.89 -19.43
CA PRO A 16 2.53 -34.60 -18.87
C PRO A 16 1.32 -33.93 -18.18
N VAL A 17 1.47 -33.67 -16.89
CA VAL A 17 0.51 -32.91 -16.09
C VAL A 17 0.39 -31.52 -16.70
N ALA A 18 -0.78 -31.21 -17.25
CA ALA A 18 -1.09 -29.90 -17.77
C ALA A 18 -1.02 -28.88 -16.61
N THR A 19 0.03 -28.11 -16.58
CA THR A 19 0.18 -26.96 -15.70
C THR A 19 -0.95 -26.00 -16.02
N LYS A 20 -1.91 -25.83 -15.08
CA LYS A 20 -2.95 -24.79 -15.16
C LYS A 20 -2.23 -23.45 -15.21
N VAL A 21 -2.14 -22.87 -16.40
CA VAL A 21 -1.70 -21.49 -16.58
C VAL A 21 -2.71 -20.63 -15.82
N ALA A 22 -2.23 -19.93 -14.80
CA ALA A 22 -3.03 -18.94 -14.07
C ALA A 22 -3.61 -17.94 -15.09
N PRO A 23 -4.90 -17.58 -15.00
CA PRO A 23 -5.47 -16.62 -15.93
C PRO A 23 -4.72 -15.29 -15.80
N LYS A 24 -4.22 -14.78 -16.93
CA LYS A 24 -3.63 -13.43 -17.00
C LYS A 24 -4.66 -12.45 -16.43
N PRO A 25 -4.25 -11.47 -15.59
CA PRO A 25 -5.18 -10.49 -15.07
C PRO A 25 -5.82 -9.76 -16.25
N THR A 26 -7.08 -10.04 -16.51
CA THR A 26 -7.89 -9.29 -17.46
C THR A 26 -7.99 -7.87 -16.95
N LYS A 27 -7.60 -6.89 -17.77
CA LYS A 27 -7.79 -5.47 -17.44
C LYS A 27 -9.24 -5.29 -17.03
N PRO A 28 -9.51 -4.66 -15.86
CA PRO A 28 -10.89 -4.53 -15.39
C PRO A 28 -11.73 -3.84 -16.48
N SER A 29 -12.83 -4.49 -16.86
CA SER A 29 -13.78 -3.91 -17.81
C SER A 29 -14.38 -2.65 -17.16
N TRP A 30 -14.52 -1.56 -17.95
CA TRP A 30 -15.11 -0.32 -17.44
C TRP A 30 -16.55 -0.55 -16.97
N GLU A 31 -16.79 -0.33 -15.68
CA GLU A 31 -18.10 -0.46 -15.04
C GLU A 31 -18.86 0.88 -15.02
N MET A 32 -20.15 0.85 -15.38
CA MET A 32 -21.06 1.97 -15.28
C MET A 32 -21.64 2.05 -13.86
N LYS A 33 -21.00 2.83 -12.99
CA LYS A 33 -21.44 3.09 -11.60
C LYS A 33 -21.27 4.56 -11.25
N ASP A 34 -21.94 5.00 -10.21
CA ASP A 34 -21.66 6.31 -9.61
C ASP A 34 -20.27 6.29 -8.99
N ARG A 35 -19.50 7.36 -9.20
CA ARG A 35 -18.11 7.48 -8.69
C ARG A 35 -17.96 8.70 -7.82
N VAL A 36 -17.13 8.56 -6.81
CA VAL A 36 -16.79 9.65 -5.90
C VAL A 36 -15.27 9.83 -5.94
N TYR A 37 -14.86 11.08 -6.01
CA TYR A 37 -13.45 11.46 -6.00
C TYR A 37 -13.19 12.37 -4.82
N PHE A 38 -12.04 12.18 -4.15
CA PHE A 38 -11.59 12.97 -3.01
C PHE A 38 -10.31 13.71 -3.36
N LEU A 39 -10.18 14.94 -2.85
CA LEU A 39 -8.92 15.67 -2.92
C LEU A 39 -7.93 15.08 -1.91
N ASP A 40 -6.67 14.98 -2.32
CA ASP A 40 -5.57 14.56 -1.47
C ASP A 40 -5.05 15.74 -0.65
N GLY A 41 -4.72 15.49 0.62
CA GLY A 41 -4.09 16.44 1.54
C GLY A 41 -4.99 16.99 2.65
N ASP A 42 -4.38 17.29 3.79
CA ASP A 42 -5.06 17.72 5.03
C ASP A 42 -5.68 19.11 4.96
N LYS A 43 -5.34 19.92 3.96
CA LYS A 43 -5.79 21.30 3.79
C LYS A 43 -6.46 21.52 2.44
N SER A 44 -7.48 20.69 2.16
CA SER A 44 -8.29 20.86 0.95
C SER A 44 -9.08 22.16 1.02
N PRO A 45 -9.06 23.01 -0.02
CA PRO A 45 -9.94 24.17 -0.08
C PRO A 45 -11.39 23.71 -0.17
N LEU A 46 -12.32 24.48 0.42
CA LEU A 46 -13.77 24.20 0.37
C LEU A 46 -14.29 24.04 -1.06
N THR A 47 -13.70 24.75 -2.00
CA THR A 47 -14.02 24.60 -3.42
C THR A 47 -12.76 24.69 -4.25
N LEU A 48 -12.52 23.65 -5.08
CA LEU A 48 -11.38 23.60 -5.99
C LEU A 48 -11.86 23.27 -7.39
N THR A 49 -11.48 24.10 -8.36
CA THR A 49 -11.67 23.81 -9.78
C THR A 49 -10.38 23.30 -10.39
N ILE A 50 -10.44 22.10 -10.97
CA ILE A 50 -9.28 21.52 -11.67
C ILE A 50 -9.38 21.76 -13.18
N PRO A 51 -8.23 21.77 -13.91
CA PRO A 51 -8.22 22.00 -15.35
C PRO A 51 -9.05 20.94 -16.09
N GLY A 52 -10.01 21.38 -16.91
CA GLY A 52 -10.82 20.49 -17.75
C GLY A 52 -10.38 20.44 -19.22
N ARG A 53 -9.35 21.21 -19.63
CA ARG A 53 -8.84 21.25 -21.01
C ARG A 53 -7.35 21.58 -21.04
N HIS A 54 -6.71 21.18 -22.13
CA HIS A 54 -5.32 21.54 -22.38
C HIS A 54 -5.18 23.05 -22.62
N THR A 55 -4.22 23.67 -21.94
CA THR A 55 -3.87 25.09 -22.09
C THR A 55 -2.36 25.25 -21.92
N ARG A 56 -1.82 26.43 -22.28
CA ARG A 56 -0.40 26.74 -22.05
C ARG A 56 0.03 26.66 -20.58
N LYS A 57 -0.89 26.95 -19.65
CA LYS A 57 -0.62 26.90 -18.20
C LYS A 57 -0.82 25.50 -17.61
N HIS A 58 -1.69 24.71 -18.20
CA HIS A 58 -2.06 23.38 -17.71
C HIS A 58 -2.05 22.41 -18.88
N ALA A 59 -1.02 21.58 -18.94
CA ALA A 59 -0.92 20.56 -19.96
C ALA A 59 -1.84 19.39 -19.61
N LEU A 60 -2.90 19.20 -20.38
CA LEU A 60 -3.80 18.05 -20.30
C LEU A 60 -3.57 17.16 -21.53
N LEU A 61 -2.54 16.34 -21.45
CA LEU A 61 -2.16 15.38 -22.46
C LEU A 61 -2.16 13.98 -21.86
N TYR A 62 -2.65 13.02 -22.61
CA TYR A 62 -2.61 11.62 -22.31
C TYR A 62 -1.68 10.89 -23.28
N PHE A 63 -0.78 10.10 -22.77
CA PHE A 63 0.07 9.24 -23.58
C PHE A 63 -0.64 7.90 -23.82
N ASP A 64 -0.99 7.63 -25.06
CA ASP A 64 -1.60 6.37 -25.45
C ASP A 64 -0.49 5.36 -25.79
N GLU A 65 -0.25 4.41 -24.89
CA GLU A 65 0.75 3.36 -25.04
C GLU A 65 0.53 2.48 -26.27
N LYS A 66 -0.71 2.37 -26.78
CA LYS A 66 -1.05 1.53 -27.92
C LYS A 66 -0.63 2.16 -29.24
N THR A 67 -0.78 3.50 -29.34
CA THR A 67 -0.46 4.26 -30.55
C THR A 67 0.91 4.93 -30.47
N GLY A 68 1.51 5.01 -29.27
CA GLY A 68 2.77 5.71 -29.01
C GLY A 68 2.67 7.23 -29.11
N ASN A 69 1.46 7.79 -29.20
CA ASN A 69 1.21 9.21 -29.41
C ASN A 69 0.63 9.89 -28.17
N GLN A 70 0.93 11.19 -28.02
CA GLN A 70 0.26 12.03 -27.06
C GLN A 70 -1.07 12.54 -27.64
N ARG A 71 -2.15 12.37 -26.88
CA ARG A 71 -3.49 12.80 -27.24
C ARG A 71 -3.94 13.91 -26.31
N GLU A 72 -4.58 14.93 -26.85
CA GLU A 72 -5.18 16.00 -26.05
C GLU A 72 -6.49 15.55 -25.42
N ILE A 73 -6.69 15.88 -24.14
CA ILE A 73 -7.92 15.58 -23.41
C ILE A 73 -8.68 16.85 -23.02
N ARG A 74 -10.01 16.76 -23.05
CA ARG A 74 -10.90 17.89 -22.78
C ARG A 74 -12.25 17.42 -22.25
N TYR A 75 -12.73 18.08 -21.18
CA TYR A 75 -14.07 17.85 -20.67
C TYR A 75 -15.10 18.70 -21.43
N ALA A 76 -15.93 18.06 -22.21
CA ALA A 76 -17.10 18.64 -22.83
C ALA A 76 -18.35 17.89 -22.37
N THR A 77 -19.35 18.61 -21.86
CA THR A 77 -20.56 18.02 -21.23
C THR A 77 -21.47 17.30 -22.22
N ASN A 78 -21.38 17.65 -23.49
CA ASN A 78 -22.21 17.11 -24.59
C ASN A 78 -21.47 16.09 -25.47
N GLN A 79 -20.34 15.53 -24.96
CA GLN A 79 -19.54 14.54 -25.70
C GLN A 79 -19.41 13.25 -24.89
N ASP A 80 -19.28 12.12 -25.55
CA ASP A 80 -19.14 10.80 -24.92
C ASP A 80 -17.69 10.42 -24.57
N SER A 81 -16.73 11.03 -25.30
CA SER A 81 -15.30 10.79 -25.09
C SER A 81 -14.59 12.03 -24.57
N PRO A 82 -13.63 11.89 -23.64
CA PRO A 82 -12.77 12.99 -23.20
C PRO A 82 -11.60 13.27 -24.15
N LEU A 83 -11.38 12.44 -25.16
CA LEU A 83 -10.30 12.59 -26.12
C LEU A 83 -10.75 13.56 -27.23
N VAL A 84 -9.97 14.60 -27.50
CA VAL A 84 -10.35 15.68 -28.41
C VAL A 84 -10.55 15.19 -29.85
N ASP A 85 -9.74 14.26 -30.30
CA ASP A 85 -9.81 13.67 -31.64
C ASP A 85 -11.05 12.79 -31.88
N GLU A 86 -11.72 12.34 -30.80
CA GLU A 86 -12.97 11.58 -30.87
C GLU A 86 -14.22 12.46 -30.74
N GLN A 87 -14.07 13.71 -30.34
CA GLN A 87 -15.19 14.65 -30.16
C GLN A 87 -15.66 15.22 -31.50
N LYS A 88 -16.98 15.31 -31.66
CA LYS A 88 -17.60 15.76 -32.93
C LYS A 88 -18.49 16.97 -32.71
N GLY A 89 -18.52 17.89 -33.70
CA GLY A 89 -19.36 19.07 -33.69
C GLY A 89 -19.00 20.13 -32.63
N GLU A 90 -19.95 20.92 -32.23
CA GLU A 90 -19.76 21.95 -31.19
C GLU A 90 -19.63 21.29 -29.81
N CYS A 91 -18.61 21.69 -29.06
CA CYS A 91 -18.32 21.19 -27.74
C CYS A 91 -18.67 22.18 -26.66
N THR A 92 -19.59 21.82 -25.77
CA THR A 92 -19.92 22.64 -24.60
C THR A 92 -18.94 22.30 -23.46
N MET A 93 -18.07 23.27 -23.13
CA MET A 93 -17.04 23.09 -22.12
C MET A 93 -17.64 22.97 -20.72
N GLY A 94 -17.24 21.92 -20.00
CA GLY A 94 -17.62 21.72 -18.62
C GLY A 94 -16.54 22.16 -17.64
N HIS A 95 -16.94 22.43 -16.40
CA HIS A 95 -16.04 22.69 -15.28
C HIS A 95 -16.01 21.47 -14.37
N ILE A 96 -14.83 21.18 -13.81
CA ILE A 96 -14.62 20.11 -12.87
C ILE A 96 -14.37 20.74 -11.49
N VAL A 97 -15.39 20.71 -10.63
CA VAL A 97 -15.37 21.44 -9.36
C VAL A 97 -15.57 20.46 -8.20
N PHE A 98 -14.57 20.38 -7.35
CA PHE A 98 -14.68 19.72 -6.06
C PHE A 98 -15.32 20.67 -5.05
N LYS A 99 -16.29 20.18 -4.29
CA LYS A 99 -16.96 20.89 -3.18
C LYS A 99 -16.72 20.13 -1.90
N ASP A 100 -16.30 20.83 -0.87
CA ASP A 100 -15.93 20.22 0.42
C ASP A 100 -14.97 19.03 0.28
N GLY A 101 -13.96 19.21 -0.59
CA GLY A 101 -12.98 18.18 -0.88
C GLY A 101 -13.48 16.99 -1.70
N THR A 102 -14.77 16.98 -2.12
CA THR A 102 -15.38 15.83 -2.80
C THR A 102 -15.99 16.21 -4.15
N LEU A 103 -15.99 15.25 -5.08
CA LEU A 103 -16.69 15.35 -6.35
C LEU A 103 -17.46 14.06 -6.61
N LYS A 104 -18.79 14.15 -6.64
CA LYS A 104 -19.67 13.02 -6.98
C LYS A 104 -20.04 13.09 -8.46
N VAL A 105 -19.79 12.05 -9.21
CA VAL A 105 -20.07 11.95 -10.65
C VAL A 105 -21.01 10.80 -10.90
N SER A 106 -22.19 11.13 -11.42
CA SER A 106 -23.22 10.14 -11.75
C SER A 106 -22.77 9.17 -12.86
N LYS A 107 -23.32 7.97 -12.85
CA LYS A 107 -23.14 6.96 -13.92
C LYS A 107 -23.52 7.44 -15.31
N THR A 108 -24.36 8.50 -15.42
CA THR A 108 -24.73 9.11 -16.70
C THR A 108 -23.61 9.96 -17.30
N GLN A 109 -22.69 10.47 -16.48
CA GLN A 109 -21.58 11.33 -16.91
C GLN A 109 -20.31 10.51 -17.19
N GLN A 110 -20.43 9.55 -18.12
CA GLN A 110 -19.35 8.62 -18.45
C GLN A 110 -18.09 9.31 -18.99
N ASN A 111 -18.26 10.38 -19.74
CA ASN A 111 -17.15 11.18 -20.25
C ASN A 111 -16.30 11.74 -19.09
N LEU A 112 -16.95 12.38 -18.09
CA LEU A 112 -16.26 12.93 -16.94
C LEU A 112 -15.61 11.82 -16.09
N GLN A 113 -16.30 10.70 -15.88
CA GLN A 113 -15.75 9.55 -15.16
C GLN A 113 -14.50 8.99 -15.85
N LYS A 114 -14.56 8.76 -17.17
CA LYS A 114 -13.38 8.29 -17.93
C LYS A 114 -12.24 9.30 -17.87
N LEU A 115 -12.53 10.60 -18.01
CA LEU A 115 -11.52 11.63 -17.87
C LEU A 115 -10.81 11.55 -16.54
N LEU A 116 -11.57 11.54 -15.43
CA LEU A 116 -11.00 11.56 -14.07
C LEU A 116 -10.33 10.24 -13.66
N SER A 117 -10.90 9.10 -14.05
CA SER A 117 -10.40 7.79 -13.61
C SER A 117 -9.26 7.24 -14.49
N ILE A 118 -9.17 7.65 -15.76
CA ILE A 118 -8.23 7.04 -16.71
C ILE A 118 -7.19 8.04 -17.24
N TYR A 119 -7.65 9.22 -17.66
CA TYR A 119 -6.84 10.08 -18.52
C TYR A 119 -6.22 11.29 -17.81
N HIS A 120 -6.81 11.77 -16.74
CA HIS A 120 -6.39 13.04 -16.13
C HIS A 120 -5.05 12.93 -15.41
N PRO A 121 -4.05 13.80 -15.70
CA PRO A 121 -2.69 13.69 -15.15
C PRO A 121 -2.56 14.02 -13.66
N LEU A 122 -3.60 14.61 -13.05
CA LEU A 122 -3.65 14.94 -11.62
C LEU A 122 -4.23 13.80 -10.76
N LYS A 123 -4.69 12.71 -11.37
CA LYS A 123 -5.11 11.50 -10.64
C LYS A 123 -3.93 10.92 -9.86
N GLY A 124 -4.15 10.59 -8.59
CA GLY A 124 -3.10 10.09 -7.68
C GLY A 124 -2.05 11.12 -7.25
N LYS A 125 -2.23 12.41 -7.62
CA LYS A 125 -1.38 13.53 -7.19
C LYS A 125 -2.15 14.61 -6.45
N LEU A 126 -3.35 14.89 -6.89
CA LEU A 126 -4.22 15.93 -6.34
C LEU A 126 -5.54 15.35 -5.85
N TYR A 127 -6.00 14.28 -6.45
CA TYR A 127 -7.21 13.57 -6.08
C TYR A 127 -7.12 12.08 -6.40
N HIS A 128 -7.91 11.28 -5.69
CA HIS A 128 -8.07 9.84 -5.95
C HIS A 128 -9.55 9.49 -6.09
N GLU A 129 -9.83 8.35 -6.74
CA GLU A 129 -11.16 7.76 -6.81
C GLU A 129 -11.39 6.92 -5.57
N PHE A 130 -12.53 7.10 -4.90
CA PHE A 130 -12.91 6.25 -3.77
C PHE A 130 -13.22 4.84 -4.25
N SER A 131 -12.53 3.87 -3.67
CA SER A 131 -12.78 2.45 -3.88
C SER A 131 -12.93 1.77 -2.51
N ALA A 132 -14.12 1.25 -2.23
CA ALA A 132 -14.34 0.50 -1.00
C ALA A 132 -13.46 -0.76 -0.93
N ILE A 133 -13.10 -1.34 -2.08
CA ILE A 133 -12.20 -2.49 -2.15
C ILE A 133 -10.78 -2.10 -1.75
N ALA A 134 -10.26 -0.97 -2.27
CA ALA A 134 -8.93 -0.50 -1.91
C ALA A 134 -8.82 -0.17 -0.42
N VAL A 135 -9.85 0.46 0.17
CA VAL A 135 -9.89 0.71 1.63
C VAL A 135 -9.86 -0.59 2.42
N ALA A 136 -10.63 -1.60 1.99
CA ALA A 136 -10.63 -2.90 2.66
C ALA A 136 -9.29 -3.65 2.50
N GLU A 137 -8.61 -3.50 1.36
CA GLU A 137 -7.28 -4.05 1.14
C GLU A 137 -6.22 -3.37 2.03
N ASP A 138 -6.28 -2.05 2.19
CA ASP A 138 -5.40 -1.30 3.08
C ASP A 138 -5.64 -1.68 4.55
N GLU A 139 -6.91 -1.81 4.97
CA GLU A 139 -7.27 -2.27 6.32
C GLU A 139 -6.78 -3.71 6.59
N LEU A 140 -6.85 -4.60 5.59
CA LEU A 140 -6.34 -5.96 5.70
C LEU A 140 -4.81 -5.98 5.85
N GLN A 141 -4.09 -5.16 5.08
CA GLN A 141 -2.64 -5.04 5.21
C GLN A 141 -2.23 -4.53 6.60
N ASP A 142 -2.96 -3.55 7.14
CA ASP A 142 -2.71 -3.05 8.50
C ASP A 142 -2.97 -4.13 9.56
N LEU A 143 -4.01 -4.94 9.40
CA LEU A 143 -4.32 -6.06 10.29
C LEU A 143 -3.26 -7.17 10.20
N ASP A 144 -2.84 -7.53 8.99
CA ASP A 144 -1.77 -8.51 8.78
C ASP A 144 -0.47 -8.05 9.43
N LEU A 145 -0.10 -6.77 9.27
CA LEU A 145 1.07 -6.19 9.92
C LEU A 145 0.96 -6.24 11.46
N GLN A 146 -0.23 -6.01 12.02
CA GLN A 146 -0.45 -6.14 13.48
C GLN A 146 -0.33 -7.60 13.95
N ILE A 147 -0.84 -8.55 13.16
CA ILE A 147 -0.73 -9.98 13.47
C ILE A 147 0.75 -10.42 13.45
N ASP A 148 1.49 -10.00 12.44
CA ASP A 148 2.92 -10.32 12.31
C ASP A 148 3.72 -9.74 13.48
N ALA A 149 3.46 -8.49 13.86
CA ALA A 149 4.09 -7.87 15.02
C ALA A 149 3.77 -8.60 16.33
N LEU A 150 2.53 -9.03 16.52
CA LEU A 150 2.12 -9.78 17.72
C LEU A 150 2.71 -11.19 17.76
N ASN A 151 2.85 -11.86 16.62
CA ASN A 151 3.50 -13.15 16.51
C ASN A 151 4.99 -13.03 16.82
N ALA A 152 5.68 -12.07 16.21
CA ALA A 152 7.07 -11.77 16.52
C ALA A 152 7.27 -11.46 18.01
N ALA A 153 6.39 -10.66 18.63
CA ALA A 153 6.45 -10.35 20.06
C ALA A 153 6.29 -11.59 20.98
N ARG A 154 5.62 -12.65 20.52
CA ARG A 154 5.48 -13.89 21.27
C ARG A 154 6.71 -14.79 21.19
N GLU A 155 7.41 -14.73 20.07
CA GLU A 155 8.59 -15.56 19.80
C GLU A 155 9.86 -14.97 20.40
N LEU A 156 9.88 -13.67 20.69
CA LEU A 156 11.04 -13.01 21.29
C LEU A 156 11.33 -13.51 22.71
N ASP A 157 12.63 -13.66 22.98
CA ASP A 157 13.14 -13.96 24.31
C ASP A 157 13.03 -12.75 25.25
N VAL A 158 13.17 -12.98 26.56
CA VAL A 158 13.02 -11.95 27.59
C VAL A 158 14.04 -10.83 27.44
N ASP A 159 15.28 -11.18 27.08
CA ASP A 159 16.37 -10.22 26.89
C ASP A 159 16.12 -9.27 25.71
N HIS A 160 15.59 -9.81 24.62
CA HIS A 160 15.17 -9.04 23.45
C HIS A 160 13.97 -8.14 23.77
N ALA A 161 12.99 -8.69 24.51
CA ALA A 161 11.80 -7.94 24.93
C ALA A 161 12.21 -6.73 25.80
N GLU A 162 13.17 -6.93 26.71
CA GLU A 162 13.73 -5.86 27.54
C GLU A 162 14.44 -4.81 26.70
N ALA A 163 15.26 -5.23 25.72
CA ALA A 163 15.97 -4.33 24.82
C ALA A 163 15.03 -3.40 24.05
N ILE A 164 13.95 -3.97 23.47
CA ILE A 164 12.96 -3.21 22.70
C ILE A 164 12.19 -2.26 23.61
N LEU A 165 11.69 -2.75 24.76
CA LEU A 165 10.94 -1.91 25.69
C LEU A 165 11.80 -0.81 26.32
N ARG A 166 13.10 -1.02 26.46
CA ARG A 166 14.03 0.01 26.96
C ARG A 166 14.14 1.20 26.00
N VAL A 167 13.92 1.01 24.72
CA VAL A 167 13.86 2.11 23.74
C VAL A 167 12.66 3.02 24.02
N GLU A 168 11.52 2.45 24.45
CA GLU A 168 10.29 3.21 24.71
C GLU A 168 10.19 3.71 26.16
N LEU A 169 10.48 2.85 27.14
CA LEU A 169 10.23 3.07 28.56
C LEU A 169 11.50 3.49 29.34
N GLY A 170 12.69 3.40 28.72
CA GLY A 170 13.97 3.69 29.34
C GLY A 170 14.27 2.77 30.53
N SER A 171 14.86 3.33 31.61
CA SER A 171 15.28 2.57 32.82
C SER A 171 14.15 1.98 33.66
N LYS A 172 12.90 2.34 33.38
CA LYS A 172 11.72 1.77 34.08
C LYS A 172 11.60 0.25 33.88
N VAL A 173 12.15 -0.26 32.78
CA VAL A 173 12.13 -1.68 32.43
C VAL A 173 12.81 -2.54 33.48
N ASN A 174 13.85 -2.04 34.17
CA ASN A 174 14.60 -2.77 35.22
C ASN A 174 13.75 -3.14 36.44
N GLN A 175 12.62 -2.45 36.65
CA GLN A 175 11.72 -2.68 37.79
C GLN A 175 10.53 -3.56 37.45
N MET A 176 10.41 -3.99 36.17
CA MET A 176 9.28 -4.75 35.68
C MET A 176 9.48 -6.26 35.85
N SER A 177 8.43 -6.96 36.22
CA SER A 177 8.45 -8.41 36.21
C SER A 177 8.38 -8.96 34.78
N SER A 178 8.84 -10.18 34.54
CA SER A 178 8.79 -10.83 33.22
C SER A 178 7.37 -10.89 32.63
N LYS A 179 6.33 -10.93 33.47
CA LYS A 179 4.93 -10.90 33.03
C LYS A 179 4.52 -9.51 32.56
N GLU A 180 4.97 -8.48 33.24
CA GLU A 180 4.73 -7.09 32.86
C GLU A 180 5.46 -6.72 31.58
N LEU A 181 6.72 -7.13 31.46
CA LEU A 181 7.50 -6.98 30.22
C LEU A 181 6.76 -7.62 29.03
N ARG A 182 6.27 -8.83 29.17
CA ARG A 182 5.57 -9.52 28.10
C ARG A 182 4.23 -8.86 27.75
N ARG A 183 3.50 -8.36 28.75
CA ARG A 183 2.26 -7.59 28.51
C ARG A 183 2.54 -6.31 27.75
N ASP A 184 3.52 -5.55 28.21
CA ASP A 184 3.83 -4.22 27.65
C ASP A 184 4.44 -4.35 26.25
N LEU A 185 5.25 -5.39 26.01
CA LEU A 185 5.74 -5.73 24.67
C LEU A 185 4.61 -6.00 23.69
N LEU A 186 3.62 -6.80 24.08
CA LEU A 186 2.44 -7.07 23.23
C LEU A 186 1.59 -5.81 23.01
N LEU A 187 1.48 -4.94 24.01
CA LEU A 187 0.77 -3.68 23.86
C LEU A 187 1.51 -2.72 22.92
N PHE A 188 2.83 -2.69 23.00
CA PHE A 188 3.67 -1.90 22.10
C PHE A 188 3.58 -2.42 20.65
N ALA A 189 3.72 -3.72 20.44
CA ALA A 189 3.56 -4.36 19.13
C ALA A 189 2.19 -4.06 18.50
N LYS A 190 1.12 -4.07 19.31
CA LYS A 190 -0.22 -3.73 18.85
C LYS A 190 -0.39 -2.27 18.47
N ARG A 191 0.22 -1.34 19.23
CA ARG A 191 0.08 0.11 19.00
C ARG A 191 0.89 0.60 17.80
N ASN A 192 2.10 0.08 17.66
CA ASN A 192 3.07 0.53 16.66
C ASN A 192 3.71 -0.68 15.93
N PRO A 193 2.94 -1.44 15.13
CA PRO A 193 3.42 -2.70 14.56
C PRO A 193 4.64 -2.52 13.65
N ALA A 194 4.65 -1.51 12.80
CA ALA A 194 5.77 -1.25 11.90
C ALA A 194 7.06 -0.88 12.66
N LEU A 195 6.96 -0.02 13.66
CA LEU A 195 8.09 0.36 14.49
C LEU A 195 8.61 -0.84 15.30
N PHE A 196 7.70 -1.65 15.84
CA PHE A 196 8.04 -2.86 16.58
C PHE A 196 8.84 -3.85 15.73
N ILE A 197 8.37 -4.16 14.52
CA ILE A 197 9.06 -5.08 13.60
C ILE A 197 10.45 -4.55 13.24
N ASN A 198 10.59 -3.25 13.00
CA ASN A 198 11.89 -2.64 12.73
C ASN A 198 12.84 -2.79 13.91
N LEU A 199 12.38 -2.55 15.15
CA LEU A 199 13.20 -2.69 16.36
C LEU A 199 13.53 -4.16 16.65
N ALA A 200 12.62 -5.09 16.39
CA ALA A 200 12.85 -6.53 16.58
C ALA A 200 13.92 -7.09 15.64
N ASN A 201 14.04 -6.51 14.44
CA ASN A 201 15.04 -6.92 13.44
C ASN A 201 16.35 -6.12 13.51
N ASP A 202 16.45 -5.13 14.39
CA ASP A 202 17.64 -4.28 14.52
C ASP A 202 18.61 -4.83 15.58
N GLU A 203 19.73 -5.41 15.12
CA GLU A 203 20.80 -5.94 15.99
C GLU A 203 21.41 -4.87 16.90
N ASN A 204 21.38 -3.59 16.51
CA ASN A 204 21.92 -2.50 17.32
C ASN A 204 21.12 -2.28 18.60
N VAL A 205 19.82 -2.60 18.60
CA VAL A 205 18.97 -2.50 19.79
C VAL A 205 19.47 -3.42 20.90
N GLN A 206 19.86 -4.65 20.54
CA GLN A 206 20.40 -5.63 21.48
C GLN A 206 21.77 -5.21 22.00
N LEU A 207 22.66 -4.81 21.11
CA LEU A 207 24.01 -4.33 21.49
C LEU A 207 23.94 -3.13 22.43
N ARG A 208 23.04 -2.21 22.16
CA ARG A 208 22.81 -1.03 23.01
C ARG A 208 22.27 -1.42 24.38
N ASN A 209 21.31 -2.35 24.45
CA ASN A 209 20.80 -2.85 25.72
C ASN A 209 21.90 -3.51 26.54
N PHE A 210 22.69 -4.36 25.93
CA PHE A 210 23.83 -5.02 26.58
C PHE A 210 24.83 -4.01 27.15
N ALA A 211 25.17 -2.96 26.40
CA ALA A 211 26.08 -1.92 26.87
C ALA A 211 25.49 -1.14 28.07
N ILE A 212 24.18 -0.87 28.06
CA ILE A 212 23.49 -0.19 29.17
C ILE A 212 23.49 -1.07 30.43
N VAL A 213 23.14 -2.33 30.30
CA VAL A 213 23.13 -3.29 31.42
C VAL A 213 24.53 -3.46 32.01
N ALA A 214 25.57 -3.57 31.18
CA ALA A 214 26.94 -3.65 31.62
C ALA A 214 27.43 -2.38 32.34
N ALA A 215 26.97 -1.20 31.89
CA ALA A 215 27.25 0.08 32.57
C ALA A 215 26.52 0.18 33.92
N GLU A 216 25.25 -0.24 33.99
CA GLU A 216 24.47 -0.29 35.23
C GLU A 216 25.06 -1.26 36.27
N ALA A 217 25.62 -2.39 35.80
CA ALA A 217 26.33 -3.36 36.63
C ALA A 217 27.74 -2.90 37.05
N GLY A 218 28.20 -1.75 36.55
CA GLY A 218 29.54 -1.20 36.87
C GLY A 218 30.69 -1.97 36.18
N ILE A 219 30.40 -2.83 35.21
CA ILE A 219 31.42 -3.60 34.45
C ILE A 219 32.15 -2.67 33.48
N ILE A 220 31.43 -1.71 32.90
CA ILE A 220 31.97 -0.69 31.99
C ILE A 220 31.61 0.68 32.49
N THR A 221 32.54 1.65 32.31
CA THR A 221 32.30 3.05 32.62
C THR A 221 32.34 3.87 31.34
N MET A 222 31.35 4.75 31.19
CA MET A 222 31.34 5.70 30.06
C MET A 222 32.11 6.94 30.44
N SER A 223 32.89 7.49 29.53
CA SER A 223 33.51 8.79 29.70
C SER A 223 32.45 9.91 29.83
N PRO A 224 32.76 11.06 30.48
CA PRO A 224 31.80 12.16 30.65
C PRO A 224 31.24 12.72 29.33
N ASP A 225 31.96 12.59 28.24
CA ASP A 225 31.56 12.99 26.87
C ASP A 225 30.77 11.92 26.10
N GLN A 226 30.49 10.74 26.73
CA GLN A 226 29.73 9.61 26.19
C GLN A 226 30.27 9.06 24.86
N ARG A 227 31.57 9.28 24.55
CA ARG A 227 32.19 8.83 23.29
C ARG A 227 33.10 7.63 23.44
N THR A 228 33.59 7.34 24.64
CA THR A 228 34.51 6.23 24.91
C THR A 228 34.02 5.38 26.06
N ILE A 229 34.23 4.08 25.93
CA ILE A 229 33.96 3.06 26.97
C ILE A 229 35.29 2.64 27.57
N HIS A 230 35.35 2.56 28.87
CA HIS A 230 36.50 2.11 29.66
C HIS A 230 36.16 0.82 30.41
#